data_be4a49b7e36c20bc9c6f9192032de1bd
#
_entry.id   be4a49b7e36c20bc9c6f9192032de1bd
#
_cell.length_a   1.000
_cell.length_b   1.000
_cell.length_c   1.000
_cell.angle_alpha   90.00
_cell.angle_beta   90.00
_cell.angle_gamma   90.00
#
_symmetry.space_group_name_H-M   'P 1'
#
loop_
_entity.id
_entity.type
_entity.pdbx_description
1 polymer ?
#
loop_
_entity_poly.entity_id
_entity_poly.type
_entity_poly.pdbx_seq_one_letter_code
_entity_poly.pdbx_strand_id
1 'polypeptide(L)'
;RAITFVVDEGVRARVVEVEFEANTNFSDGLLRGALKYVKEAGLITRFKGNDILDSEKLEYDLRLVDNYMRSKGYLQARHGDYRVESLGRKRTGFPVLPLPFLSSVDEGLRITVPIIEGKVYRLGELKVEGNSIFSEQAVRAVIGLNKGDVANGEKISKGLFENLKKFYGNQ
;
A
#
# COMPACT_ATOMS: atom_id res chain seq x y z
N ARG A 1 -16.68 9.88 -50.43
CA ARG A 1 -17.00 10.37 -49.07
C ARG A 1 -15.80 10.04 -48.19
N ALA A 2 -15.16 11.09 -47.63
CA ALA A 2 -14.07 10.89 -46.65
C ALA A 2 -14.68 10.91 -45.24
N ILE A 3 -14.18 10.01 -44.35
CA ILE A 3 -14.50 10.01 -42.93
C ILE A 3 -13.24 10.51 -42.21
N THR A 4 -13.39 11.59 -41.45
CA THR A 4 -12.30 12.16 -40.66
C THR A 4 -12.58 11.87 -39.20
N PHE A 5 -11.64 11.22 -38.53
CA PHE A 5 -11.67 11.02 -37.07
C PHE A 5 -10.84 12.14 -36.43
N VAL A 6 -11.45 12.92 -35.56
CA VAL A 6 -10.73 13.87 -34.71
C VAL A 6 -10.51 13.21 -33.37
N VAL A 7 -9.24 12.95 -33.03
CA VAL A 7 -8.86 12.39 -31.73
C VAL A 7 -8.24 13.51 -30.91
N ASP A 8 -8.88 13.84 -29.80
CA ASP A 8 -8.28 14.71 -28.77
C ASP A 8 -7.68 13.80 -27.69
N GLU A 9 -6.36 13.72 -27.65
CA GLU A 9 -5.64 12.88 -26.67
C GLU A 9 -5.67 13.46 -25.24
N GLY A 10 -6.18 14.69 -25.07
CA GLY A 10 -6.23 15.37 -23.78
C GLY A 10 -4.85 15.59 -23.14
N VAL A 11 -4.83 16.16 -21.96
CA VAL A 11 -3.61 16.33 -21.14
C VAL A 11 -3.48 15.11 -20.24
N ARG A 12 -2.30 14.50 -20.21
CA ARG A 12 -2.04 13.37 -19.31
C ARG A 12 -2.11 13.84 -17.87
N ALA A 13 -2.87 13.11 -17.04
CA ALA A 13 -2.98 13.36 -15.62
C ALA A 13 -1.92 12.53 -14.87
N ARG A 14 -1.06 13.21 -14.08
CA ARG A 14 0.03 12.59 -13.33
C ARG A 14 -0.10 12.87 -11.85
N VAL A 15 0.15 11.85 -11.04
CA VAL A 15 0.21 11.98 -9.59
C VAL A 15 1.48 12.75 -9.23
N VAL A 16 1.32 13.94 -8.71
CA VAL A 16 2.45 14.80 -8.26
C VAL A 16 2.60 14.80 -6.76
N GLU A 17 1.54 14.41 -6.03
CA GLU A 17 1.51 14.43 -4.58
C GLU A 17 0.60 13.34 -4.03
N VAL A 18 1.07 12.62 -3.04
CA VAL A 18 0.28 11.65 -2.25
C VAL A 18 0.38 12.04 -0.78
N GLU A 19 -0.72 12.49 -0.21
CA GLU A 19 -0.84 12.92 1.18
C GLU A 19 -1.67 11.92 1.98
N PHE A 20 -1.29 11.73 3.24
CA PHE A 20 -2.07 10.95 4.18
C PHE A 20 -2.59 11.88 5.28
N GLU A 21 -3.84 11.68 5.69
CA GLU A 21 -4.47 12.45 6.76
C GLU A 21 -4.76 11.57 7.95
N ALA A 22 -4.71 12.14 9.17
CA ALA A 22 -4.96 11.47 10.44
C ALA A 22 -4.00 10.31 10.78
N ASN A 23 -2.83 10.26 10.16
CA ASN A 23 -1.76 9.29 10.40
C ASN A 23 -0.83 9.75 11.53
N THR A 24 -1.29 9.68 12.77
CA THR A 24 -0.57 10.20 13.94
C THR A 24 0.69 9.40 14.28
N ASN A 25 0.63 8.07 14.14
CA ASN A 25 1.71 7.15 14.50
C ASN A 25 2.58 6.74 13.31
N PHE A 26 2.18 7.06 12.10
CA PHE A 26 2.91 6.74 10.87
C PHE A 26 3.20 8.01 10.09
N SER A 27 4.46 8.28 9.79
CA SER A 27 4.79 9.40 8.90
C SER A 27 4.37 9.11 7.47
N ASP A 28 4.06 10.16 6.71
CA ASP A 28 3.75 10.07 5.27
C ASP A 28 4.83 9.33 4.49
N GLY A 29 6.10 9.56 4.83
CA GLY A 29 7.22 8.88 4.19
C GLY A 29 7.18 7.36 4.36
N LEU A 30 6.77 6.87 5.54
CA LEU A 30 6.60 5.44 5.79
C LEU A 30 5.43 4.86 4.99
N LEU A 31 4.29 5.56 4.97
CA LEU A 31 3.11 5.12 4.23
C LEU A 31 3.34 5.17 2.72
N ARG A 32 3.96 6.24 2.20
CA ARG A 32 4.40 6.32 0.79
C ARG A 32 5.40 5.23 0.42
N GLY A 33 6.26 4.84 1.35
CA GLY A 33 7.18 3.72 1.19
C GLY A 33 6.49 2.37 0.95
N ALA A 34 5.28 2.18 1.46
CA ALA A 34 4.48 0.97 1.27
C ALA A 34 3.79 0.91 -0.11
N LEU A 35 3.61 2.04 -0.80
CA LEU A 35 3.05 2.07 -2.15
C LEU A 35 4.03 1.41 -3.14
N LYS A 36 3.53 0.55 -4.00
CA LYS A 36 4.34 -0.20 -4.97
C LYS A 36 4.25 0.37 -6.39
N TYR A 37 3.05 0.64 -6.83
CA TYR A 37 2.75 1.02 -8.22
C TYR A 37 2.57 2.52 -8.40
N VAL A 38 1.82 3.16 -7.52
CA VAL A 38 1.56 4.61 -7.60
C VAL A 38 2.68 5.36 -6.90
N LYS A 39 3.37 6.21 -7.64
CA LYS A 39 4.48 7.03 -7.15
C LYS A 39 4.31 8.47 -7.62
N GLU A 40 4.77 9.40 -6.80
CA GLU A 40 4.81 10.81 -7.19
C GLU A 40 5.68 11.03 -8.43
N ALA A 41 5.28 11.96 -9.27
CA ALA A 41 5.95 12.26 -10.53
C ALA A 41 7.41 12.67 -10.32
N GLY A 42 8.30 11.97 -10.99
CA GLY A 42 9.74 12.21 -10.97
C GLY A 42 10.41 11.60 -12.19
N LEU A 43 11.74 11.71 -12.28
CA LEU A 43 12.47 11.22 -13.43
C LEU A 43 12.28 9.70 -13.63
N ILE A 44 12.50 8.92 -12.58
CA ILE A 44 12.43 7.44 -12.63
C ILE A 44 11.00 6.96 -12.82
N THR A 45 10.05 7.56 -12.10
CA THR A 45 8.62 7.18 -12.15
C THR A 45 8.02 7.48 -13.52
N ARG A 46 8.48 8.55 -14.18
CA ARG A 46 8.07 8.89 -15.53
C ARG A 46 8.45 7.82 -16.55
N PHE A 47 9.68 7.30 -16.49
CA PHE A 47 10.12 6.22 -17.39
C PHE A 47 9.36 4.91 -17.15
N LYS A 48 8.94 4.66 -15.91
CA LYS A 48 8.18 3.46 -15.54
C LYS A 48 6.66 3.62 -15.69
N GLY A 49 6.16 4.85 -15.91
CA GLY A 49 4.74 5.15 -15.98
C GLY A 49 3.99 5.00 -14.64
N ASN A 50 4.71 4.99 -13.52
CA ASN A 50 4.14 4.80 -12.19
C ASN A 50 3.53 6.07 -11.61
N ASP A 51 3.63 7.18 -12.30
CA ASP A 51 3.05 8.49 -11.96
C ASP A 51 1.72 8.76 -12.68
N ILE A 52 1.25 7.84 -13.52
CA ILE A 52 -0.06 7.92 -14.16
C ILE A 52 -1.08 7.30 -13.20
N LEU A 53 -2.16 8.03 -12.93
CA LEU A 53 -3.22 7.54 -12.06
C LEU A 53 -3.92 6.34 -12.71
N ASP A 54 -3.88 5.24 -12.00
CA ASP A 54 -4.57 3.99 -12.30
C ASP A 54 -5.29 3.57 -11.02
N SER A 55 -6.61 3.61 -11.04
CA SER A 55 -7.42 3.36 -9.84
C SER A 55 -7.25 1.94 -9.29
N GLU A 56 -7.08 0.93 -10.13
CA GLU A 56 -6.88 -0.45 -9.67
C GLU A 56 -5.54 -0.62 -8.95
N LYS A 57 -4.49 0.02 -9.49
CA LYS A 57 -3.18 0.04 -8.86
C LYS A 57 -3.17 0.83 -7.57
N LEU A 58 -3.88 1.95 -7.52
CA LEU A 58 -4.02 2.74 -6.30
C LEU A 58 -4.73 1.92 -5.21
N GLU A 59 -5.84 1.28 -5.52
CA GLU A 59 -6.56 0.42 -4.57
C GLU A 59 -5.68 -0.73 -4.06
N TYR A 60 -4.90 -1.33 -4.94
CA TYR A 60 -3.94 -2.35 -4.52
C TYR A 60 -2.89 -1.78 -3.56
N ASP A 61 -2.33 -0.62 -3.87
CA ASP A 61 -1.32 0.04 -3.07
C ASP A 61 -1.87 0.48 -1.70
N LEU A 62 -3.11 0.95 -1.64
CA LEU A 62 -3.75 1.28 -0.37
C LEU A 62 -3.95 0.05 0.52
N ARG A 63 -4.23 -1.11 -0.06
CA ARG A 63 -4.23 -2.38 0.70
C ARG A 63 -2.82 -2.75 1.23
N LEU A 64 -1.75 -2.41 0.50
CA LEU A 64 -0.39 -2.58 1.02
C LEU A 64 -0.11 -1.65 2.19
N VAL A 65 -0.60 -0.41 2.15
CA VAL A 65 -0.53 0.54 3.27
C VAL A 65 -1.26 -0.01 4.50
N ASP A 66 -2.48 -0.54 4.33
CA ASP A 66 -3.22 -1.19 5.42
C ASP A 66 -2.43 -2.36 6.03
N ASN A 67 -1.90 -3.23 5.17
CA ASN A 67 -1.12 -4.39 5.62
C ASN A 67 0.16 -3.97 6.33
N TYR A 68 0.80 -2.89 5.88
CA TYR A 68 1.95 -2.33 6.56
C TYR A 68 1.60 -1.88 7.99
N MET A 69 0.52 -1.13 8.17
CA MET A 69 0.06 -0.70 9.49
C MET A 69 -0.33 -1.89 10.38
N ARG A 70 -1.03 -2.89 9.82
CA ARG A 70 -1.39 -4.12 10.53
C ARG A 70 -0.15 -4.94 10.92
N SER A 71 0.91 -4.91 10.13
CA SER A 71 2.18 -5.57 10.48
C SER A 71 2.86 -4.91 11.69
N LYS A 72 2.52 -3.68 12.01
CA LYS A 72 2.98 -2.94 13.19
C LYS A 72 2.07 -3.06 14.41
N GLY A 73 1.05 -3.93 14.34
CA GLY A 73 0.14 -4.19 15.46
C GLY A 73 -1.15 -3.41 15.42
N TYR A 74 -1.36 -2.54 14.45
CA TYR A 74 -2.59 -1.79 14.27
C TYR A 74 -3.60 -2.61 13.46
N LEU A 75 -4.11 -3.70 14.06
CA LEU A 75 -4.90 -4.71 13.36
C LEU A 75 -6.19 -4.18 12.72
N GLN A 76 -6.74 -3.08 13.24
CA GLN A 76 -7.92 -2.43 12.71
C GLN A 76 -7.59 -1.29 11.73
N ALA A 77 -6.30 -1.07 11.47
CA ALA A 77 -5.88 -0.01 10.55
C ALA A 77 -6.41 -0.27 9.15
N ARG A 78 -6.88 0.81 8.55
CA ARG A 78 -7.36 0.84 7.17
C ARG A 78 -7.32 2.26 6.63
N HIS A 79 -7.26 2.38 5.32
CA HIS A 79 -7.54 3.64 4.65
C HIS A 79 -9.05 3.92 4.60
N GLY A 80 -9.42 5.19 4.47
CA GLY A 80 -10.76 5.63 4.11
C GLY A 80 -10.85 5.95 2.61
N ASP A 81 -11.98 6.52 2.19
CA ASP A 81 -12.17 6.93 0.80
C ASP A 81 -11.19 8.05 0.43
N TYR A 82 -10.36 7.81 -0.56
CA TYR A 82 -9.39 8.79 -1.04
C TYR A 82 -10.05 9.86 -1.91
N ARG A 83 -9.45 11.04 -1.96
CA ARG A 83 -9.84 12.15 -2.83
C ARG A 83 -8.76 12.42 -3.85
N VAL A 84 -9.16 12.73 -5.06
CA VAL A 84 -8.26 13.14 -6.15
C VAL A 84 -8.60 14.59 -6.54
N GLU A 85 -7.62 15.45 -6.46
CA GLU A 85 -7.76 16.86 -6.77
C GLU A 85 -6.80 17.24 -7.90
N SER A 86 -7.31 18.01 -8.88
CA SER A 86 -6.47 18.62 -9.91
C SER A 86 -5.75 19.84 -9.35
N LEU A 87 -4.44 19.85 -9.48
CA LEU A 87 -3.59 21.00 -9.15
C LEU A 87 -3.33 21.89 -10.39
N GLY A 88 -4.04 21.61 -11.47
CA GLY A 88 -3.85 22.28 -12.76
C GLY A 88 -2.57 21.83 -13.46
N ARG A 89 -2.19 22.56 -14.52
CA ARG A 89 -1.01 22.23 -15.31
C ARG A 89 0.27 22.40 -14.52
N LYS A 90 1.01 21.31 -14.37
CA LYS A 90 2.30 21.28 -13.69
C LYS A 90 3.39 20.81 -14.65
N ARG A 91 4.58 21.39 -14.53
CA ARG A 91 5.75 20.85 -15.20
C ARG A 91 6.23 19.65 -14.40
N THR A 92 6.16 18.48 -15.01
CA THR A 92 6.63 17.21 -14.42
C THR A 92 7.90 16.75 -15.14
N GLY A 93 8.80 16.08 -14.42
CA GLY A 93 10.08 15.62 -14.96
C GLY A 93 11.28 16.33 -14.34
N PHE A 94 12.39 16.44 -15.07
CA PHE A 94 13.65 16.95 -14.53
C PHE A 94 13.72 18.49 -14.67
N PRO A 95 13.74 19.25 -13.55
CA PRO A 95 13.63 20.70 -13.61
C PRO A 95 14.93 21.42 -14.03
N VAL A 96 16.08 20.75 -13.92
CA VAL A 96 17.40 21.40 -14.09
C VAL A 96 17.91 21.42 -15.54
N LEU A 97 17.49 20.47 -16.37
CA LEU A 97 17.87 20.40 -17.77
C LEU A 97 16.61 20.54 -18.65
N PRO A 98 16.50 21.60 -19.46
CA PRO A 98 15.35 21.82 -20.33
C PRO A 98 15.37 20.92 -21.56
N LEU A 99 15.52 19.61 -21.34
CA LEU A 99 15.46 18.63 -22.42
C LEU A 99 13.98 18.28 -22.65
N PRO A 100 13.43 18.54 -23.83
CA PRO A 100 11.98 18.41 -24.08
C PRO A 100 11.43 16.99 -23.91
N PHE A 101 12.30 15.98 -23.97
CA PHE A 101 11.93 14.57 -23.75
C PHE A 101 11.99 14.13 -22.27
N LEU A 102 12.57 14.96 -21.38
CA LEU A 102 12.67 14.68 -19.94
C LEU A 102 11.65 15.45 -19.10
N SER A 103 10.95 16.39 -19.68
CA SER A 103 9.90 17.14 -18.99
C SER A 103 8.68 17.32 -19.89
N SER A 104 7.49 17.35 -19.32
CA SER A 104 6.25 17.72 -19.99
C SER A 104 5.43 18.62 -19.09
N VAL A 105 4.44 19.29 -19.68
CA VAL A 105 3.41 19.98 -18.94
C VAL A 105 2.21 19.05 -18.92
N ASP A 106 1.96 18.46 -17.76
CA ASP A 106 0.87 17.52 -17.54
C ASP A 106 -0.10 18.10 -16.51
N GLU A 107 -1.30 17.56 -16.42
CA GLU A 107 -2.21 17.86 -15.31
C GLU A 107 -1.69 17.18 -14.04
N GLY A 108 -1.35 17.97 -13.02
CA GLY A 108 -0.90 17.47 -11.75
C GLY A 108 -2.09 17.03 -10.89
N LEU A 109 -2.01 15.85 -10.32
CA LEU A 109 -3.01 15.33 -9.39
C LEU A 109 -2.42 15.20 -7.98
N ARG A 110 -3.19 15.62 -6.99
CA ARG A 110 -2.98 15.29 -5.58
C ARG A 110 -3.95 14.18 -5.19
N ILE A 111 -3.44 13.17 -4.53
CA ILE A 111 -4.25 12.10 -3.91
C ILE A 111 -4.15 12.28 -2.40
N THR A 112 -5.28 12.49 -1.75
CA THR A 112 -5.38 12.60 -0.29
C THR A 112 -6.10 11.38 0.26
N VAL A 113 -5.44 10.65 1.16
CA VAL A 113 -5.90 9.38 1.71
C VAL A 113 -6.08 9.51 3.22
N PRO A 114 -7.32 9.50 3.74
CA PRO A 114 -7.55 9.47 5.17
C PRO A 114 -7.15 8.11 5.75
N ILE A 115 -6.46 8.12 6.89
CA ILE A 115 -6.02 6.92 7.59
C ILE A 115 -6.80 6.75 8.89
N ILE A 116 -7.27 5.55 9.13
CA ILE A 116 -7.90 5.13 10.37
C ILE A 116 -6.96 4.14 11.03
N GLU A 117 -6.12 4.61 11.95
CA GLU A 117 -5.06 3.78 12.55
C GLU A 117 -5.59 2.76 13.56
N GLY A 118 -6.54 3.15 14.40
CA GLY A 118 -7.00 2.33 15.52
C GLY A 118 -5.98 2.27 16.66
N LYS A 119 -5.96 1.15 17.38
CA LYS A 119 -5.07 0.91 18.53
C LYS A 119 -4.03 -0.15 18.22
N VAL A 120 -2.89 -0.09 18.93
CA VAL A 120 -1.89 -1.17 18.90
C VAL A 120 -2.42 -2.35 19.72
N TYR A 121 -2.40 -3.53 19.11
CA TYR A 121 -2.73 -4.79 19.76
C TYR A 121 -1.47 -5.57 20.11
N ARG A 122 -1.52 -6.26 21.24
CA ARG A 122 -0.51 -7.23 21.64
C ARG A 122 -1.14 -8.60 21.79
N LEU A 123 -0.38 -9.64 21.54
CA LEU A 123 -0.84 -11.00 21.71
C LEU A 123 -1.11 -11.28 23.19
N GLY A 124 -2.32 -11.76 23.46
CA GLY A 124 -2.68 -12.32 24.73
C GLY A 124 -2.20 -13.77 24.86
N GLU A 125 -3.04 -14.62 25.42
CA GLU A 125 -2.80 -16.05 25.49
C GLU A 125 -3.20 -16.73 24.18
N LEU A 126 -2.31 -17.56 23.65
CA LEU A 126 -2.62 -18.42 22.52
C LEU A 126 -3.10 -19.77 23.08
N LYS A 127 -4.35 -20.11 22.87
CA LYS A 127 -4.91 -21.42 23.21
C LYS A 127 -4.98 -22.28 21.96
N VAL A 128 -4.57 -23.54 22.11
CA VAL A 128 -4.63 -24.54 21.05
C VAL A 128 -5.59 -25.62 21.52
N GLU A 129 -6.71 -25.79 20.83
CA GLU A 129 -7.76 -26.74 21.15
C GLU A 129 -7.96 -27.70 19.97
N GLY A 130 -8.42 -28.94 20.27
CA GLY A 130 -8.71 -29.95 19.25
C GLY A 130 -7.46 -30.58 18.60
N ASN A 131 -6.28 -30.29 19.12
CA ASN A 131 -5.03 -30.82 18.61
C ASN A 131 -4.74 -32.19 19.20
N SER A 132 -4.81 -33.22 18.38
CA SER A 132 -4.54 -34.64 18.80
C SER A 132 -3.23 -35.19 18.24
N ILE A 133 -2.61 -34.55 17.25
CA ILE A 133 -1.46 -35.08 16.52
C ILE A 133 -0.15 -34.49 17.06
N PHE A 134 -0.12 -33.19 17.36
CA PHE A 134 1.07 -32.47 17.77
C PHE A 134 0.93 -31.90 19.18
N SER A 135 2.05 -31.70 19.86
CA SER A 135 2.04 -31.00 21.16
C SER A 135 1.66 -29.50 20.96
N GLU A 136 1.05 -28.92 21.98
CA GLU A 136 0.74 -27.46 21.96
C GLU A 136 2.00 -26.63 21.74
N GLN A 137 3.14 -27.04 22.30
CA GLN A 137 4.42 -26.39 22.12
C GLN A 137 4.87 -26.39 20.65
N ALA A 138 4.70 -27.51 19.94
CA ALA A 138 5.04 -27.60 18.52
C ALA A 138 4.16 -26.68 17.68
N VAL A 139 2.86 -26.63 17.93
CA VAL A 139 1.93 -25.73 17.24
C VAL A 139 2.28 -24.26 17.50
N ARG A 140 2.58 -23.89 18.74
CA ARG A 140 3.01 -22.53 19.10
C ARG A 140 4.31 -22.14 18.39
N ALA A 141 5.28 -23.03 18.31
CA ALA A 141 6.55 -22.81 17.62
C ALA A 141 6.36 -22.54 16.12
N VAL A 142 5.44 -23.28 15.48
CA VAL A 142 5.10 -23.09 14.05
C VAL A 142 4.43 -21.75 13.80
N ILE A 143 3.57 -21.32 14.70
CA ILE A 143 2.92 -19.99 14.60
C ILE A 143 3.94 -18.88 14.82
N GLY A 144 4.95 -19.07 15.67
CA GLY A 144 6.06 -18.15 15.86
C GLY A 144 5.70 -16.86 16.58
N LEU A 145 4.70 -16.89 17.47
CA LEU A 145 4.22 -15.74 18.23
C LEU A 145 4.16 -16.05 19.71
N ASN A 146 4.59 -15.10 20.56
CA ASN A 146 4.59 -15.22 22.00
C ASN A 146 3.62 -14.25 22.67
N LYS A 147 3.19 -14.58 23.88
CA LYS A 147 2.39 -13.67 24.70
C LYS A 147 3.16 -12.36 24.93
N GLY A 148 2.48 -11.22 24.72
CA GLY A 148 3.05 -9.90 24.86
C GLY A 148 3.68 -9.32 23.58
N ASP A 149 3.95 -10.16 22.57
CA ASP A 149 4.43 -9.66 21.28
C ASP A 149 3.42 -8.69 20.66
N VAL A 150 3.91 -7.74 19.88
CA VAL A 150 3.04 -6.91 19.04
C VAL A 150 2.31 -7.82 18.07
N ALA A 151 0.99 -7.69 18.01
CA ALA A 151 0.14 -8.50 17.16
C ALA A 151 0.36 -8.15 15.68
N ASN A 152 1.40 -8.73 15.09
CA ASN A 152 1.74 -8.55 13.69
C ASN A 152 0.76 -9.34 12.81
N GLY A 153 -0.15 -8.64 12.14
CA GLY A 153 -1.21 -9.26 11.32
C GLY A 153 -0.68 -10.18 10.23
N GLU A 154 0.42 -9.83 9.58
CA GLU A 154 1.06 -10.65 8.56
C GLU A 154 1.62 -11.95 9.16
N LYS A 155 2.36 -11.85 10.27
CA LYS A 155 2.90 -13.03 10.96
C LYS A 155 1.79 -13.95 11.48
N ILE A 156 0.71 -13.36 12.02
CA ILE A 156 -0.46 -14.12 12.49
C ILE A 156 -1.08 -14.88 11.31
N SER A 157 -1.37 -14.19 10.23
CA SER A 157 -1.95 -14.78 9.02
C SER A 157 -1.06 -15.90 8.46
N LYS A 158 0.23 -15.62 8.29
CA LYS A 158 1.19 -16.60 7.78
C LYS A 158 1.35 -17.80 8.70
N GLY A 159 1.45 -17.56 10.00
CA GLY A 159 1.55 -18.63 11.01
C GLY A 159 0.34 -19.56 10.98
N LEU A 160 -0.87 -18.99 10.99
CA LEU A 160 -2.11 -19.76 11.06
C LEU A 160 -2.48 -20.42 9.72
N PHE A 161 -2.42 -19.68 8.61
CA PHE A 161 -2.97 -20.17 7.34
C PHE A 161 -1.94 -20.82 6.42
N GLU A 162 -0.68 -20.46 6.51
CA GLU A 162 0.36 -21.07 5.68
C GLU A 162 1.20 -22.12 6.44
N ASN A 163 1.84 -21.70 7.54
CA ASN A 163 2.78 -22.55 8.23
C ASN A 163 2.06 -23.73 8.91
N LEU A 164 0.96 -23.47 9.60
CA LEU A 164 0.18 -24.50 10.27
C LEU A 164 -0.43 -25.47 9.25
N LYS A 165 -0.97 -24.95 8.14
CA LYS A 165 -1.51 -25.80 7.06
C LYS A 165 -0.45 -26.71 6.46
N LYS A 166 0.77 -26.21 6.20
CA LYS A 166 1.88 -27.01 5.72
C LYS A 166 2.33 -28.06 6.75
N PHE A 167 2.35 -27.67 8.01
CA PHE A 167 2.74 -28.54 9.11
C PHE A 167 1.82 -29.75 9.25
N TYR A 168 0.50 -29.54 9.12
CA TYR A 168 -0.48 -30.64 9.14
C TYR A 168 -0.61 -31.37 7.80
N GLY A 169 -0.32 -30.73 6.70
CA GLY A 169 -0.46 -31.32 5.35
C GLY A 169 0.70 -32.20 4.90
N ASN A 170 1.79 -32.26 5.67
CA ASN A 170 2.95 -33.09 5.40
C ASN A 170 2.90 -34.47 6.13
N GLN A 171 1.71 -34.87 6.58
CA GLN A 171 1.48 -36.16 7.29
C GLN A 171 0.82 -37.20 6.39
#